data_b04e2a80dcfe61159dd77e9e107f3414
#
_entry.id   b04e2a80dcfe61159dd77e9e107f3414
#
_cell.length_a   1.000
_cell.length_b   1.000
_cell.length_c   1.000
_cell.angle_alpha   90.00
_cell.angle_beta   90.00
_cell.angle_gamma   90.00
#
_symmetry.space_group_name_H-M   'P 1'
#
loop_
_entity.id
_entity.type
_entity.pdbx_description
1 polymer ?
#
loop_
_entity_poly.entity_id
_entity_poly.type
_entity_poly.pdbx_seq_one_letter_code
_entity_poly.pdbx_strand_id
1 'polypeptide(L)'
;MFKFFYIAITSLIFINSALAESVNIFKFTEQELSELDVRKVRGADNKTVYSVGSNENGNFLKAIADNAASGLGKEVKINLNKTPFINITWKIEKDLKGINENSKKGHDFAARVFAVKKTGATPLSNRAINYVFSSNSVVGQSWPSPYTKKSIDNVLSTTKDDMNVWVTVKANVKEDFKKFHDLDVNELDGLAIMADTDNSKMKSIAYFQNIYFSAN
;
A
#
# COMPACT_ATOMS: atom_id res chain seq x y z
N MET A 1 21.68 8.79 -72.73
CA MET A 1 20.69 9.38 -71.84
C MET A 1 20.29 8.33 -70.82
N PHE A 2 21.03 8.21 -69.68
CA PHE A 2 20.82 7.19 -68.66
C PHE A 2 19.93 7.82 -67.56
N LYS A 3 18.75 7.22 -67.31
CA LYS A 3 17.87 7.58 -66.19
C LYS A 3 18.25 6.75 -64.97
N PHE A 4 18.77 7.38 -63.92
CA PHE A 4 18.92 6.79 -62.60
C PHE A 4 17.58 6.78 -61.86
N PHE A 5 17.13 5.57 -61.50
CA PHE A 5 15.99 5.37 -60.57
C PHE A 5 16.55 5.37 -59.15
N TYR A 6 16.17 6.35 -58.31
CA TYR A 6 16.37 6.33 -56.88
C TYR A 6 15.24 5.52 -56.23
N ILE A 7 15.61 4.38 -55.65
CA ILE A 7 14.69 3.64 -54.78
C ILE A 7 14.88 4.19 -53.36
N ALA A 8 13.88 4.89 -52.85
CA ALA A 8 13.82 5.31 -51.44
C ALA A 8 13.38 4.13 -50.60
N ILE A 9 14.28 3.57 -49.82
CA ILE A 9 13.95 2.55 -48.81
C ILE A 9 13.48 3.28 -47.57
N THR A 10 12.16 3.31 -47.35
CA THR A 10 11.55 3.77 -46.08
C THR A 10 11.63 2.62 -45.09
N SER A 11 12.59 2.70 -44.16
CA SER A 11 12.65 1.79 -43.02
C SER A 11 11.51 2.11 -42.04
N LEU A 12 10.53 1.23 -41.95
CA LEU A 12 9.48 1.27 -40.92
C LEU A 12 10.10 0.87 -39.58
N ILE A 13 10.33 1.83 -38.70
CA ILE A 13 10.75 1.57 -37.32
C ILE A 13 9.50 1.15 -36.54
N PHE A 14 9.34 -0.15 -36.29
CA PHE A 14 8.35 -0.65 -35.32
C PHE A 14 8.82 -0.32 -33.93
N ILE A 15 8.24 0.70 -33.30
CA ILE A 15 8.40 0.95 -31.85
C ILE A 15 7.51 -0.06 -31.15
N ASN A 16 8.10 -1.19 -30.70
CA ASN A 16 7.45 -2.07 -29.78
C ASN A 16 7.40 -1.36 -28.42
N SER A 17 6.29 -0.70 -28.11
CA SER A 17 5.98 -0.30 -26.74
C SER A 17 5.64 -1.56 -25.94
N ALA A 18 6.62 -2.15 -25.27
CA ALA A 18 6.36 -3.16 -24.26
C ALA A 18 5.46 -2.52 -23.20
N LEU A 19 4.25 -3.05 -23.05
CA LEU A 19 3.37 -2.66 -21.93
C LEU A 19 4.13 -2.95 -20.64
N ALA A 20 4.29 -1.92 -19.79
CA ALA A 20 4.96 -2.09 -18.51
C ALA A 20 4.23 -3.17 -17.69
N GLU A 21 4.98 -4.18 -17.21
CA GLU A 21 4.42 -5.26 -16.40
C GLU A 21 3.79 -4.67 -15.14
N SER A 22 2.51 -4.97 -14.88
CA SER A 22 1.81 -4.56 -13.66
C SER A 22 1.01 -5.72 -13.08
N VAL A 23 0.91 -5.77 -11.75
CA VAL A 23 0.21 -6.81 -11.01
C VAL A 23 -0.78 -6.17 -10.05
N ASN A 24 -2.08 -6.23 -10.37
CA ASN A 24 -3.14 -5.78 -9.49
C ASN A 24 -3.31 -6.74 -8.31
N ILE A 25 -3.44 -6.20 -7.10
CA ILE A 25 -3.51 -7.00 -5.86
C ILE A 25 -4.94 -7.17 -5.39
N PHE A 26 -5.70 -6.08 -5.30
CA PHE A 26 -7.09 -6.10 -4.84
C PHE A 26 -8.03 -5.64 -5.94
N LYS A 27 -9.18 -6.31 -6.05
CA LYS A 27 -10.26 -5.96 -6.99
C LYS A 27 -11.35 -5.11 -6.33
N PHE A 28 -11.39 -5.12 -4.99
CA PHE A 28 -12.39 -4.46 -4.17
C PHE A 28 -13.84 -4.75 -4.62
N THR A 29 -14.14 -6.03 -4.81
CA THR A 29 -15.50 -6.52 -5.06
C THR A 29 -16.11 -7.08 -3.77
N GLU A 30 -17.44 -7.16 -3.67
CA GLU A 30 -18.13 -7.79 -2.54
C GLU A 30 -17.69 -9.25 -2.37
N GLN A 31 -17.53 -9.97 -3.49
CA GLN A 31 -17.02 -11.33 -3.46
C GLN A 31 -15.63 -11.40 -2.82
N GLU A 32 -14.67 -10.59 -3.29
CA GLU A 32 -13.31 -10.58 -2.72
C GLU A 32 -13.35 -10.20 -1.24
N LEU A 33 -14.13 -9.20 -0.85
CA LEU A 33 -14.24 -8.79 0.55
C LEU A 33 -14.76 -9.92 1.44
N SER A 34 -15.72 -10.72 0.95
CA SER A 34 -16.24 -11.89 1.69
C SER A 34 -15.23 -13.03 1.86
N GLU A 35 -14.26 -13.12 0.95
CA GLU A 35 -13.20 -14.13 0.97
C GLU A 35 -11.99 -13.70 1.82
N LEU A 36 -11.82 -12.39 2.05
CA LEU A 36 -10.72 -11.85 2.86
C LEU A 36 -11.01 -12.02 4.35
N ASP A 37 -10.00 -12.51 5.09
CA ASP A 37 -10.10 -12.65 6.54
C ASP A 37 -9.90 -11.30 7.23
N VAL A 38 -10.96 -10.78 7.82
CA VAL A 38 -10.93 -9.56 8.66
C VAL A 38 -10.37 -9.90 10.02
N ARG A 39 -9.07 -9.75 10.21
CA ARG A 39 -8.37 -10.07 11.47
C ARG A 39 -8.37 -8.89 12.41
N LYS A 40 -9.11 -9.03 13.53
CA LYS A 40 -9.07 -8.06 14.63
C LYS A 40 -7.69 -8.05 15.28
N VAL A 41 -7.15 -6.84 15.54
CA VAL A 41 -5.91 -6.69 16.30
C VAL A 41 -6.14 -7.13 17.76
N ARG A 42 -5.18 -7.85 18.32
CA ARG A 42 -5.26 -8.30 19.73
C ARG A 42 -5.28 -7.09 20.66
N GLY A 43 -6.32 -6.99 21.48
CA GLY A 43 -6.51 -5.90 22.44
C GLY A 43 -7.39 -4.76 21.90
N ALA A 44 -7.72 -4.72 20.62
CA ALA A 44 -8.68 -3.75 20.10
C ALA A 44 -10.09 -4.04 20.61
N ASP A 45 -10.86 -3.01 20.89
CA ASP A 45 -12.25 -3.18 21.37
C ASP A 45 -13.14 -3.63 20.21
N ASN A 46 -13.03 -2.97 19.06
CA ASN A 46 -13.86 -3.19 17.90
C ASN A 46 -13.04 -3.58 16.66
N LYS A 47 -13.71 -4.14 15.65
CA LYS A 47 -13.17 -4.29 14.29
C LYS A 47 -13.45 -3.03 13.47
N THR A 48 -12.51 -2.63 12.62
CA THR A 48 -12.75 -1.67 11.55
C THR A 48 -13.84 -2.21 10.63
N VAL A 49 -14.77 -1.35 10.24
CA VAL A 49 -15.85 -1.68 9.30
C VAL A 49 -15.34 -1.44 7.89
N TYR A 50 -15.37 -2.47 7.08
CA TYR A 50 -15.00 -2.42 5.65
C TYR A 50 -16.23 -2.60 4.79
N SER A 51 -16.33 -1.82 3.72
CA SER A 51 -17.35 -1.95 2.68
C SER A 51 -16.76 -1.60 1.32
N VAL A 52 -17.32 -2.14 0.25
CA VAL A 52 -16.92 -1.81 -1.11
C VAL A 52 -17.89 -0.80 -1.72
N GLY A 53 -17.38 -0.02 -2.66
CA GLY A 53 -18.14 0.91 -3.49
C GLY A 53 -17.48 1.07 -4.84
N SER A 54 -18.04 1.90 -5.69
CA SER A 54 -17.48 2.18 -7.02
C SER A 54 -17.60 3.67 -7.38
N ASN A 55 -16.70 4.13 -8.24
CA ASN A 55 -16.73 5.43 -8.88
C ASN A 55 -16.30 5.27 -10.36
N GLU A 56 -16.13 6.35 -11.07
CA GLU A 56 -15.70 6.38 -12.48
C GLU A 56 -14.33 5.68 -12.74
N ASN A 57 -13.48 5.60 -11.71
CA ASN A 57 -12.15 4.97 -11.80
C ASN A 57 -12.14 3.51 -11.31
N GLY A 58 -13.30 2.92 -11.02
CA GLY A 58 -13.47 1.54 -10.60
C GLY A 58 -13.88 1.36 -9.14
N ASN A 59 -13.71 0.13 -8.64
CA ASN A 59 -14.10 -0.22 -7.27
C ASN A 59 -13.11 0.34 -6.26
N PHE A 60 -13.61 0.59 -5.05
CA PHE A 60 -12.81 0.99 -3.89
C PHE A 60 -13.28 0.28 -2.61
N LEU A 61 -12.37 0.17 -1.65
CA LEU A 61 -12.66 -0.24 -0.28
C LEU A 61 -12.82 1.01 0.59
N LYS A 62 -13.92 1.14 1.31
CA LYS A 62 -14.11 2.11 2.39
C LYS A 62 -13.78 1.45 3.71
N ALA A 63 -12.99 2.12 4.56
CA ALA A 63 -12.62 1.70 5.90
C ALA A 63 -13.08 2.74 6.91
N ILE A 64 -13.87 2.34 7.90
CA ILE A 64 -14.29 3.18 9.03
C ILE A 64 -13.76 2.53 10.30
N ALA A 65 -12.78 3.16 10.94
CA ALA A 65 -12.27 2.77 12.24
C ALA A 65 -12.81 3.74 13.31
N ASP A 66 -13.51 3.23 14.31
CA ASP A 66 -14.07 3.98 15.43
C ASP A 66 -13.73 3.22 16.71
N ASN A 67 -12.68 3.66 17.44
CA ASN A 67 -12.07 2.88 18.51
C ASN A 67 -11.88 1.41 18.08
N ALA A 68 -11.29 1.19 16.91
CA ALA A 68 -11.30 -0.08 16.22
C ALA A 68 -9.96 -0.36 15.55
N ALA A 69 -9.61 -1.65 15.44
CA ALA A 69 -8.49 -2.08 14.61
C ALA A 69 -8.72 -3.48 14.07
N SER A 70 -8.64 -3.61 12.75
CA SER A 70 -8.55 -4.88 12.06
C SER A 70 -7.89 -4.70 10.69
N GLY A 71 -7.26 -5.76 10.19
CA GLY A 71 -6.61 -5.77 8.90
C GLY A 71 -7.28 -6.75 7.94
N LEU A 72 -7.21 -6.45 6.65
CA LEU A 72 -7.56 -7.32 5.53
C LEU A 72 -6.27 -7.83 4.90
N GLY A 73 -5.90 -9.08 5.18
CA GLY A 73 -4.68 -9.70 4.64
C GLY A 73 -4.94 -10.54 3.40
N LYS A 74 -3.99 -10.51 2.47
CA LYS A 74 -3.96 -11.35 1.28
C LYS A 74 -2.58 -11.95 1.08
N GLU A 75 -2.49 -13.29 1.03
CA GLU A 75 -1.25 -13.95 0.61
C GLU A 75 -1.10 -13.82 -0.90
N VAL A 76 0.02 -13.26 -1.33
CA VAL A 76 0.34 -13.06 -2.74
C VAL A 76 1.86 -13.20 -2.92
N LYS A 77 2.28 -13.74 -4.07
CA LYS A 77 3.69 -13.82 -4.46
C LYS A 77 3.98 -12.76 -5.50
N ILE A 78 4.80 -11.76 -5.14
CA ILE A 78 5.18 -10.66 -6.02
C ILE A 78 6.67 -10.72 -6.29
N ASN A 79 7.05 -10.87 -7.56
CA ASN A 79 8.45 -10.84 -7.97
C ASN A 79 8.98 -9.40 -8.01
N LEU A 80 9.70 -8.99 -6.96
CA LEU A 80 10.26 -7.65 -6.83
C LEU A 80 11.46 -7.37 -7.77
N ASN A 81 11.99 -8.38 -8.48
CA ASN A 81 12.95 -8.14 -9.54
C ASN A 81 12.30 -7.64 -10.83
N LYS A 82 10.99 -7.94 -11.02
CA LYS A 82 10.22 -7.50 -12.18
C LYS A 82 9.37 -6.27 -11.88
N THR A 83 8.68 -6.28 -10.75
CA THR A 83 7.74 -5.22 -10.33
C THR A 83 8.06 -4.76 -8.91
N PRO A 84 9.14 -3.98 -8.70
CA PRO A 84 9.56 -3.56 -7.35
C PRO A 84 8.70 -2.44 -6.76
N PHE A 85 7.95 -1.70 -7.58
CA PHE A 85 7.21 -0.52 -7.13
C PHE A 85 5.78 -0.87 -6.75
N ILE A 86 5.42 -0.64 -5.49
CA ILE A 86 4.02 -0.60 -5.07
C ILE A 86 3.42 0.77 -5.38
N ASN A 87 2.22 0.77 -5.94
CA ASN A 87 1.40 1.95 -6.16
C ASN A 87 0.13 1.80 -5.34
N ILE A 88 -0.22 2.81 -4.56
CA ILE A 88 -1.37 2.80 -3.67
C ILE A 88 -2.18 4.06 -3.93
N THR A 89 -3.43 3.89 -4.34
CA THR A 89 -4.38 4.99 -4.45
C THR A 89 -5.28 4.98 -3.24
N TRP A 90 -5.29 6.06 -2.47
CA TRP A 90 -6.15 6.23 -1.31
C TRP A 90 -6.77 7.62 -1.23
N LYS A 91 -7.80 7.75 -0.41
CA LYS A 91 -8.44 9.03 -0.05
C LYS A 91 -8.74 9.01 1.45
N ILE A 92 -8.39 10.07 2.16
CA ILE A 92 -8.66 10.22 3.58
C ILE A 92 -9.73 11.27 3.78
N GLU A 93 -10.87 10.85 4.31
CA GLU A 93 -11.99 11.73 4.63
C GLU A 93 -11.88 12.29 6.06
N LYS A 94 -11.41 11.44 6.99
CA LYS A 94 -11.20 11.81 8.39
C LYS A 94 -9.89 11.25 8.91
N ASP A 95 -9.01 12.14 9.34
CA ASP A 95 -7.66 11.87 9.85
C ASP A 95 -7.59 11.78 11.40
N LEU A 96 -6.37 11.64 11.94
CA LEU A 96 -6.07 11.44 13.36
C LEU A 96 -5.13 12.52 13.89
N LYS A 97 -5.48 13.79 13.73
CA LYS A 97 -4.65 14.91 14.22
C LYS A 97 -4.42 14.87 15.73
N GLY A 98 -3.21 15.25 16.15
CA GLY A 98 -2.84 15.47 17.55
C GLY A 98 -2.34 14.23 18.27
N ILE A 99 -2.23 13.08 17.61
CA ILE A 99 -1.63 11.88 18.20
C ILE A 99 -0.11 11.81 17.93
N ASN A 100 0.61 11.09 18.76
CA ASN A 100 2.02 10.77 18.51
C ASN A 100 2.14 9.37 17.93
N GLU A 101 2.17 9.27 16.60
CA GLU A 101 2.21 8.01 15.83
C GLU A 101 3.45 7.14 16.17
N ASN A 102 4.50 7.74 16.74
CA ASN A 102 5.72 7.06 17.19
C ASN A 102 5.60 6.42 18.59
N SER A 103 4.47 6.56 19.25
CA SER A 103 4.22 6.03 20.60
C SER A 103 3.14 4.96 20.58
N LYS A 104 3.18 4.00 21.52
CA LYS A 104 2.12 2.98 21.64
C LYS A 104 0.71 3.57 21.80
N LYS A 105 0.58 4.73 22.46
CA LYS A 105 -0.71 5.39 22.66
C LYS A 105 -1.29 6.02 21.41
N GLY A 106 -0.46 6.36 20.44
CA GLY A 106 -0.88 7.04 19.21
C GLY A 106 -0.47 6.32 17.94
N HIS A 107 -0.10 5.04 18.01
CA HIS A 107 0.29 4.25 16.83
C HIS A 107 -0.93 3.81 16.03
N ASP A 108 -1.69 4.79 15.58
CA ASP A 108 -2.90 4.65 14.77
C ASP A 108 -2.73 5.41 13.44
N PHE A 109 -3.27 4.85 12.37
CA PHE A 109 -3.22 5.45 11.05
C PHE A 109 -4.57 5.34 10.34
N ALA A 110 -5.02 6.43 9.74
CA ALA A 110 -6.25 6.43 8.96
C ALA A 110 -6.18 5.46 7.77
N ALA A 111 -4.99 5.32 7.18
CA ALA A 111 -4.73 4.34 6.12
C ALA A 111 -3.30 3.81 6.19
N ARG A 112 -3.16 2.49 6.05
CA ARG A 112 -1.87 1.81 5.87
C ARG A 112 -1.98 0.57 5.01
N VAL A 113 -0.91 0.29 4.28
CA VAL A 113 -0.73 -0.91 3.46
C VAL A 113 0.57 -1.57 3.87
N PHE A 114 0.50 -2.83 4.30
CA PHE A 114 1.65 -3.61 4.72
C PHE A 114 2.20 -4.42 3.54
N ALA A 115 3.49 -4.30 3.26
CA ALA A 115 4.23 -5.23 2.43
C ALA A 115 4.94 -6.23 3.37
N VAL A 116 4.66 -7.53 3.21
CA VAL A 116 5.08 -8.55 4.17
C VAL A 116 6.02 -9.57 3.54
N LYS A 117 7.17 -9.81 4.20
CA LYS A 117 8.11 -10.89 3.91
C LYS A 117 8.12 -11.91 5.04
N LYS A 118 7.83 -13.17 4.73
CA LYS A 118 8.00 -14.30 5.66
C LYS A 118 9.49 -14.62 5.77
N THR A 119 10.06 -14.50 6.97
CA THR A 119 11.50 -14.73 7.22
C THR A 119 11.77 -15.89 8.19
N GLY A 120 10.75 -16.69 8.49
CA GLY A 120 10.86 -17.87 9.33
C GLY A 120 9.54 -18.60 9.49
N ALA A 121 9.53 -19.62 10.36
CA ALA A 121 8.42 -20.56 10.49
C ALA A 121 7.14 -20.00 11.14
N THR A 122 7.23 -18.84 11.81
CA THR A 122 6.09 -18.23 12.50
C THR A 122 5.80 -16.82 12.01
N PRO A 123 4.56 -16.34 12.11
CA PRO A 123 4.22 -14.94 11.77
C PRO A 123 5.04 -13.92 12.58
N LEU A 124 5.49 -14.26 13.78
CA LEU A 124 6.33 -13.39 14.62
C LEU A 124 7.73 -13.16 14.05
N SER A 125 8.20 -13.99 13.12
CA SER A 125 9.48 -13.79 12.42
C SER A 125 9.36 -12.87 11.21
N ASN A 126 8.15 -12.60 10.70
CA ASN A 126 7.95 -11.79 9.51
C ASN A 126 8.58 -10.39 9.62
N ARG A 127 8.96 -9.83 8.48
CA ARG A 127 9.34 -8.41 8.32
C ARG A 127 8.29 -7.71 7.52
N ALA A 128 7.99 -6.47 7.86
CA ALA A 128 7.01 -5.67 7.16
C ALA A 128 7.50 -4.23 6.97
N ILE A 129 7.12 -3.65 5.83
CA ILE A 129 7.11 -2.21 5.62
C ILE A 129 5.64 -1.78 5.60
N ASN A 130 5.29 -0.83 6.45
CA ASN A 130 3.95 -0.25 6.50
C ASN A 130 3.99 1.08 5.78
N TYR A 131 3.41 1.17 4.62
CA TYR A 131 3.19 2.41 3.91
C TYR A 131 1.98 3.10 4.50
N VAL A 132 2.18 4.30 5.06
CA VAL A 132 1.16 4.97 5.85
C VAL A 132 0.81 6.35 5.31
N PHE A 133 -0.48 6.71 5.49
CA PHE A 133 -0.91 8.10 5.53
C PHE A 133 -0.74 8.58 6.98
N SER A 134 0.11 9.59 7.17
CA SER A 134 0.35 10.17 8.51
C SER A 134 -0.47 11.45 8.71
N SER A 135 -1.14 11.53 9.85
CA SER A 135 -1.86 12.75 10.25
C SER A 135 -0.96 13.79 10.92
N ASN A 136 0.23 13.40 11.36
CA ASN A 136 1.06 14.27 12.24
C ASN A 136 2.54 14.36 11.82
N SER A 137 3.00 13.56 10.86
CA SER A 137 4.38 13.53 10.38
C SER A 137 4.48 14.09 8.95
N VAL A 138 5.64 13.97 8.32
CA VAL A 138 5.89 14.45 6.95
C VAL A 138 6.32 13.31 6.03
N VAL A 139 6.05 13.43 4.74
CA VAL A 139 6.44 12.45 3.72
C VAL A 139 7.95 12.18 3.78
N GLY A 140 8.32 10.90 3.66
CA GLY A 140 9.70 10.41 3.71
C GLY A 140 10.23 10.11 5.11
N GLN A 141 9.52 10.49 6.18
CA GLN A 141 9.84 10.03 7.53
C GLN A 141 9.50 8.54 7.68
N SER A 142 10.32 7.85 8.46
CA SER A 142 10.12 6.44 8.78
C SER A 142 10.66 6.12 10.16
N TRP A 143 10.02 5.16 10.85
CA TRP A 143 10.43 4.70 12.18
C TRP A 143 10.00 3.25 12.42
N PRO A 144 10.69 2.52 13.31
CA PRO A 144 10.22 1.22 13.75
C PRO A 144 8.90 1.33 14.52
N SER A 145 7.98 0.40 14.25
CA SER A 145 6.76 0.31 15.05
C SER A 145 7.08 0.22 16.56
N PRO A 146 6.36 0.95 17.44
CA PRO A 146 6.59 0.90 18.88
C PRO A 146 6.26 -0.47 19.50
N TYR A 147 5.67 -1.38 18.73
CA TYR A 147 5.38 -2.74 19.13
C TYR A 147 6.46 -3.75 18.73
N THR A 148 7.15 -3.48 17.58
CA THR A 148 8.19 -4.39 17.09
C THR A 148 9.11 -3.71 16.07
N LYS A 149 10.41 -3.89 16.21
CA LYS A 149 11.41 -3.43 15.22
C LYS A 149 11.35 -4.21 13.88
N LYS A 150 10.52 -5.26 13.81
CA LYS A 150 10.31 -6.05 12.60
C LYS A 150 9.31 -5.43 11.61
N SER A 151 8.69 -4.33 12.00
CA SER A 151 7.76 -3.55 11.20
C SER A 151 8.22 -2.10 11.20
N ILE A 152 8.31 -1.50 10.02
CA ILE A 152 8.72 -0.11 9.84
C ILE A 152 7.56 0.66 9.25
N ASP A 153 7.18 1.77 9.88
CA ASP A 153 6.23 2.71 9.33
C ASP A 153 6.99 3.69 8.40
N ASN A 154 6.52 3.84 7.17
CA ASN A 154 7.11 4.69 6.14
C ASN A 154 6.03 5.62 5.58
N VAL A 155 6.17 6.93 5.77
CA VAL A 155 5.15 7.92 5.42
C VAL A 155 5.21 8.24 3.94
N LEU A 156 4.12 7.95 3.21
CA LEU A 156 4.00 8.24 1.77
C LEU A 156 3.09 9.44 1.47
N SER A 157 2.16 9.79 2.35
CA SER A 157 1.35 11.01 2.24
C SER A 157 0.89 11.52 3.60
N THR A 158 0.42 12.77 3.66
CA THR A 158 0.03 13.42 4.91
C THR A 158 -1.15 14.35 4.72
N THR A 159 -1.73 14.84 5.82
CA THR A 159 -2.83 15.83 5.83
C THR A 159 -2.47 17.18 5.20
N LYS A 160 -1.18 17.46 4.97
CA LYS A 160 -0.76 18.71 4.31
C LYS A 160 -1.04 18.67 2.81
N ASP A 161 -1.12 17.47 2.26
CA ASP A 161 -1.14 17.31 0.83
C ASP A 161 -2.57 17.18 0.29
N ASP A 162 -3.45 16.33 0.88
CA ASP A 162 -4.69 16.05 0.17
C ASP A 162 -5.77 15.34 1.02
N MET A 163 -6.49 16.09 1.83
CA MET A 163 -7.71 15.58 2.46
C MET A 163 -8.86 15.56 1.45
N ASN A 164 -9.65 14.49 1.47
CA ASN A 164 -10.84 14.28 0.63
C ASN A 164 -10.60 14.18 -0.89
N VAL A 165 -9.35 14.02 -1.33
CA VAL A 165 -9.01 13.76 -2.73
C VAL A 165 -8.33 12.38 -2.88
N TRP A 166 -8.46 11.78 -4.06
CA TRP A 166 -7.76 10.57 -4.40
C TRP A 166 -6.30 10.87 -4.75
N VAL A 167 -5.36 10.28 -4.02
CA VAL A 167 -3.93 10.43 -4.22
C VAL A 167 -3.32 9.08 -4.51
N THR A 168 -2.47 8.99 -5.52
CA THR A 168 -1.65 7.80 -5.79
C THR A 168 -0.24 8.05 -5.32
N VAL A 169 0.23 7.23 -4.40
CA VAL A 169 1.60 7.22 -3.89
C VAL A 169 2.35 6.00 -4.40
N LYS A 170 3.69 6.08 -4.41
CA LYS A 170 4.55 5.04 -4.94
C LYS A 170 5.79 4.85 -4.09
N ALA A 171 6.22 3.60 -3.90
CA ALA A 171 7.44 3.26 -3.19
C ALA A 171 8.14 2.06 -3.84
N ASN A 172 9.47 2.01 -3.76
CA ASN A 172 10.26 0.84 -4.17
C ASN A 172 10.39 -0.13 -2.99
N VAL A 173 9.56 -1.15 -2.99
CA VAL A 173 9.47 -2.13 -1.90
C VAL A 173 10.78 -2.90 -1.72
N LYS A 174 11.49 -3.23 -2.81
CA LYS A 174 12.76 -3.95 -2.73
C LYS A 174 13.84 -3.11 -2.05
N GLU A 175 13.95 -1.84 -2.42
CA GLU A 175 14.89 -0.91 -1.80
C GLU A 175 14.52 -0.62 -0.34
N ASP A 176 13.23 -0.50 -0.02
CA ASP A 176 12.78 -0.27 1.35
C ASP A 176 13.11 -1.46 2.27
N PHE A 177 12.93 -2.71 1.83
CA PHE A 177 13.38 -3.87 2.58
C PHE A 177 14.90 -3.89 2.79
N LYS A 178 15.68 -3.52 1.76
CA LYS A 178 17.14 -3.41 1.89
C LYS A 178 17.52 -2.31 2.87
N LYS A 179 16.92 -1.13 2.74
CA LYS A 179 17.21 0.04 3.57
C LYS A 179 16.87 -0.17 5.04
N PHE A 180 15.68 -0.71 5.33
CA PHE A 180 15.14 -0.72 6.70
C PHE A 180 15.38 -2.04 7.45
N HIS A 181 15.54 -3.14 6.74
CA HIS A 181 15.73 -4.47 7.35
C HIS A 181 17.05 -5.13 6.98
N ASP A 182 17.87 -4.49 6.12
CA ASP A 182 19.07 -5.07 5.48
C ASP A 182 18.78 -6.43 4.80
N LEU A 183 17.60 -6.55 4.18
CA LEU A 183 17.17 -7.76 3.49
C LEU A 183 17.10 -7.52 1.97
N ASP A 184 17.73 -8.39 1.20
CA ASP A 184 17.55 -8.46 -0.25
C ASP A 184 16.35 -9.36 -0.56
N VAL A 185 15.18 -8.72 -0.76
CA VAL A 185 13.92 -9.42 -0.97
C VAL A 185 13.61 -9.49 -2.47
N ASN A 186 13.65 -10.69 -3.04
CA ASN A 186 13.31 -10.93 -4.44
C ASN A 186 11.82 -11.26 -4.64
N GLU A 187 11.13 -11.73 -3.60
CA GLU A 187 9.71 -12.07 -3.64
C GLU A 187 9.04 -11.68 -2.33
N LEU A 188 7.92 -10.94 -2.44
CA LEU A 188 6.99 -10.68 -1.35
C LEU A 188 6.08 -11.88 -1.11
N ASP A 189 5.60 -12.02 0.14
CA ASP A 189 4.75 -13.14 0.53
C ASP A 189 3.30 -12.72 0.83
N GLY A 190 3.03 -11.42 0.98
CA GLY A 190 1.69 -10.94 1.22
C GLY A 190 1.58 -9.44 1.37
N LEU A 191 0.34 -8.96 1.28
CA LEU A 191 -0.05 -7.60 1.61
C LEU A 191 -1.20 -7.60 2.61
N ALA A 192 -1.33 -6.51 3.35
CA ALA A 192 -2.52 -6.24 4.15
C ALA A 192 -2.89 -4.76 4.09
N ILE A 193 -4.18 -4.49 4.17
CA ILE A 193 -4.74 -3.14 4.32
C ILE A 193 -5.25 -3.00 5.74
N MET A 194 -5.05 -1.82 6.34
CA MET A 194 -5.56 -1.54 7.67
C MET A 194 -5.90 -0.04 7.82
N ALA A 195 -6.92 0.23 8.61
CA ALA A 195 -7.21 1.50 9.23
C ALA A 195 -7.48 1.23 10.72
N ASP A 196 -6.85 1.96 11.61
CA ASP A 196 -6.92 1.70 13.05
C ASP A 196 -6.96 2.97 13.88
N THR A 197 -7.63 2.87 15.02
CA THR A 197 -7.85 3.97 15.98
C THR A 197 -7.97 3.43 17.40
N ASP A 198 -7.55 2.19 17.64
CA ASP A 198 -7.74 1.51 18.92
C ASP A 198 -6.82 2.03 20.02
N ASN A 199 -5.69 2.64 19.67
CA ASN A 199 -4.79 3.26 20.65
C ASN A 199 -5.26 4.66 21.05
N SER A 200 -5.66 5.49 20.10
CA SER A 200 -6.11 6.85 20.32
C SER A 200 -7.58 6.97 20.73
N LYS A 201 -8.37 5.92 20.53
CA LYS A 201 -9.84 5.90 20.72
C LYS A 201 -10.58 6.90 19.83
N MET A 202 -9.97 7.32 18.74
CA MET A 202 -10.51 8.26 17.78
C MET A 202 -11.33 7.55 16.70
N LYS A 203 -11.73 8.30 15.69
CA LYS A 203 -12.41 7.81 14.49
C LYS A 203 -11.71 8.30 13.24
N SER A 204 -11.44 7.39 12.31
CA SER A 204 -10.93 7.68 10.97
C SER A 204 -11.85 7.14 9.89
N ILE A 205 -11.77 7.75 8.69
CA ILE A 205 -12.48 7.29 7.49
C ILE A 205 -11.50 7.41 6.33
N ALA A 206 -11.23 6.28 5.69
CA ALA A 206 -10.33 6.18 4.55
C ALA A 206 -10.93 5.31 3.44
N TYR A 207 -10.38 5.49 2.23
CA TYR A 207 -10.75 4.74 1.04
C TYR A 207 -9.49 4.27 0.34
N PHE A 208 -9.51 3.06 -0.21
CA PHE A 208 -8.40 2.46 -0.96
C PHE A 208 -8.88 2.04 -2.35
N GLN A 209 -8.07 2.34 -3.36
CA GLN A 209 -8.32 1.98 -4.75
C GLN A 209 -7.00 1.66 -5.44
N ASN A 210 -7.01 0.82 -6.49
CA ASN A 210 -5.85 0.59 -7.36
C ASN A 210 -4.53 0.31 -6.61
N ILE A 211 -4.50 -0.74 -5.78
CA ILE A 211 -3.25 -1.22 -5.18
C ILE A 211 -2.62 -2.23 -6.14
N TYR A 212 -1.49 -1.86 -6.74
CA TYR A 212 -0.80 -2.69 -7.73
C TYR A 212 0.72 -2.53 -7.67
N PHE A 213 1.43 -3.49 -8.24
CA PHE A 213 2.86 -3.42 -8.45
C PHE A 213 3.20 -3.14 -9.91
N SER A 214 4.30 -2.41 -10.15
CA SER A 214 4.78 -2.04 -11.48
C SER A 214 6.30 -2.16 -11.59
N ALA A 215 6.78 -2.24 -12.83
CA ALA A 215 8.22 -2.29 -13.15
C ALA A 215 8.91 -0.92 -12.96
N ASN A 216 8.18 0.18 -13.12
CA ASN A 216 8.63 1.57 -13.05
C ASN A 216 7.58 2.47 -12.41
#